data_2ca1aa7f52e57b5f7766629d178614dc
#
_entry.id   2ca1aa7f52e57b5f7766629d178614dc
#
_cell.length_a   1.000
_cell.length_b   1.000
_cell.length_c   1.000
_cell.angle_alpha   90.00
_cell.angle_beta   90.00
_cell.angle_gamma   90.00
#
_symmetry.space_group_name_H-M   'P 1'
#
loop_
_entity.id
_entity.type
_entity.pdbx_description
1 polymer ?
#
loop_
_entity_poly.entity_id
_entity_poly.type
_entity_poly.pdbx_seq_one_letter_code
_entity_poly.pdbx_strand_id
1 'polypeptide(L)'
;LPVAEANLAEFLNIDPAQPESDFEGATWFNDRIFWITSHGRNRNGKYWYSRYQFFATTITSGPQGLNITVDGNYTHLAQDLIEYDSLYNLGLADAIGVLADGRIDPNEIPQLAPKDRGLNIEGLCTTAEGDGMFIGFRNPRPKIDGRKMALLIKLNNPEEVVLDGAEPDFDPPLLLDLDGYG
;
A
#
# COMPACT_ATOMS: atom_id res chain seq x y z
N LEU A 1 11.08 -27.56 -2.06
CA LEU A 1 12.07 -26.54 -2.46
C LEU A 1 11.36 -25.50 -3.33
N PRO A 2 11.69 -24.21 -3.21
CA PRO A 2 11.14 -23.19 -4.10
C PRO A 2 11.56 -23.47 -5.55
N VAL A 3 10.74 -23.06 -6.50
CA VAL A 3 11.02 -23.21 -7.94
C VAL A 3 11.84 -22.03 -8.49
N ALA A 4 11.84 -20.91 -7.78
CA ALA A 4 12.67 -19.73 -8.04
C ALA A 4 12.82 -18.91 -6.76
N GLU A 5 13.91 -18.15 -6.66
CA GLU A 5 14.19 -17.21 -5.58
C GLU A 5 14.69 -15.90 -6.18
N ALA A 6 14.23 -14.77 -5.62
CA ALA A 6 14.74 -13.46 -5.97
C ALA A 6 14.97 -12.63 -4.70
N ASN A 7 16.12 -11.99 -4.61
CA ASN A 7 16.40 -11.03 -3.54
C ASN A 7 15.97 -9.63 -4.00
N LEU A 8 14.93 -9.10 -3.40
CA LEU A 8 14.37 -7.78 -3.74
C LEU A 8 14.97 -6.64 -2.88
N ALA A 9 15.77 -6.96 -1.86
CA ALA A 9 16.22 -5.98 -0.87
C ALA A 9 17.01 -4.81 -1.48
N GLU A 10 17.90 -5.10 -2.43
CA GLU A 10 18.67 -4.06 -3.12
C GLU A 10 17.77 -3.18 -4.00
N PHE A 11 16.86 -3.79 -4.74
CA PHE A 11 15.95 -3.05 -5.62
C PHE A 11 14.98 -2.16 -4.84
N LEU A 12 14.40 -2.69 -3.76
CA LEU A 12 13.46 -1.95 -2.90
C LEU A 12 14.19 -1.00 -1.93
N ASN A 13 15.51 -0.90 -2.03
CA ASN A 13 16.33 -0.05 -1.17
C ASN A 13 16.07 -0.30 0.34
N ILE A 14 15.97 -1.58 0.71
CA ILE A 14 15.70 -2.00 2.10
C ILE A 14 16.90 -1.67 2.98
N ASP A 15 16.69 -0.83 3.98
CA ASP A 15 17.70 -0.54 5.00
C ASP A 15 17.93 -1.79 5.88
N PRO A 16 19.16 -2.34 5.96
CA PRO A 16 19.46 -3.46 6.83
C PRO A 16 19.16 -3.23 8.31
N ALA A 17 19.13 -1.97 8.75
CA ALA A 17 18.72 -1.59 10.11
C ALA A 17 17.20 -1.59 10.30
N GLN A 18 16.44 -1.62 9.21
CA GLN A 18 14.97 -1.62 9.17
C GLN A 18 14.48 -2.62 8.10
N PRO A 19 14.77 -3.91 8.25
CA PRO A 19 14.62 -4.89 7.16
C PRO A 19 13.18 -5.34 6.91
N GLU A 20 12.23 -4.99 7.78
CA GLU A 20 10.84 -5.41 7.67
C GLU A 20 10.09 -4.57 6.64
N SER A 21 9.63 -5.20 5.56
CA SER A 21 8.85 -4.54 4.49
C SER A 21 7.35 -4.73 4.64
N ASP A 22 6.88 -5.74 5.39
CA ASP A 22 5.47 -5.96 5.72
C ASP A 22 4.58 -6.05 4.47
N PHE A 23 4.80 -7.06 3.63
CA PHE A 23 4.00 -7.32 2.44
C PHE A 23 2.60 -7.77 2.83
N GLU A 24 1.56 -7.10 2.31
CA GLU A 24 0.16 -7.30 2.69
C GLU A 24 -0.76 -7.65 1.52
N GLY A 25 -0.32 -7.44 0.29
CA GLY A 25 -1.13 -7.79 -0.86
C GLY A 25 -0.32 -8.01 -2.12
N ALA A 26 -0.83 -8.91 -2.96
CA ALA A 26 -0.36 -9.11 -4.31
C ALA A 26 -1.53 -9.42 -5.24
N THR A 27 -1.48 -8.90 -6.46
CA THR A 27 -2.49 -9.18 -7.49
C THR A 27 -1.87 -9.24 -8.87
N TRP A 28 -2.46 -10.05 -9.73
CA TRP A 28 -2.11 -10.09 -11.14
C TRP A 28 -2.83 -8.99 -11.91
N PHE A 29 -2.08 -8.18 -12.65
CA PHE A 29 -2.64 -7.16 -13.50
C PHE A 29 -1.83 -7.06 -14.80
N ASN A 30 -2.51 -7.21 -15.94
CA ASN A 30 -1.89 -7.39 -17.25
C ASN A 30 -0.87 -8.55 -17.19
N ASP A 31 0.39 -8.33 -17.51
CA ASP A 31 1.43 -9.36 -17.52
C ASP A 31 2.35 -9.32 -16.28
N ARG A 32 1.92 -8.65 -15.19
CA ARG A 32 2.72 -8.40 -13.99
C ARG A 32 2.02 -8.80 -12.71
N ILE A 33 2.79 -9.08 -11.68
CA ILE A 33 2.30 -9.17 -10.31
C ILE A 33 2.62 -7.86 -9.61
N PHE A 34 1.59 -7.17 -9.17
CA PHE A 34 1.71 -5.98 -8.33
C PHE A 34 1.70 -6.36 -6.86
N TRP A 35 2.55 -5.71 -6.08
CA TRP A 35 2.76 -5.95 -4.67
C TRP A 35 2.58 -4.66 -3.89
N ILE A 36 1.97 -4.76 -2.73
CA ILE A 36 1.82 -3.63 -1.82
C ILE A 36 2.25 -4.03 -0.41
N THR A 37 2.93 -3.12 0.26
CA THR A 37 3.24 -3.25 1.69
C THR A 37 2.17 -2.54 2.52
N SER A 38 2.23 -2.67 3.84
CA SER A 38 1.21 -2.11 4.74
C SER A 38 1.09 -0.58 4.68
N HIS A 39 2.09 0.13 4.16
CA HIS A 39 2.21 1.59 4.21
C HIS A 39 1.99 2.15 5.63
N GLY A 40 2.20 1.30 6.62
CA GLY A 40 2.04 1.60 8.03
C GLY A 40 3.36 1.68 8.79
N ARG A 41 3.34 2.35 9.93
CA ARG A 41 4.44 2.36 10.87
C ARG A 41 4.69 0.95 11.39
N ASN A 42 5.85 0.69 12.00
CA ASN A 42 6.09 -0.59 12.63
C ASN A 42 5.24 -0.77 13.91
N ARG A 43 5.34 -1.92 14.56
CA ARG A 43 4.58 -2.26 15.79
C ARG A 43 4.78 -1.29 16.97
N ASN A 44 5.85 -0.48 16.94
CA ASN A 44 6.15 0.52 17.96
C ASN A 44 5.77 1.94 17.54
N GLY A 45 5.17 2.11 16.34
CA GLY A 45 4.82 3.42 15.79
C GLY A 45 5.98 4.15 15.12
N LYS A 46 7.10 3.45 14.81
CA LYS A 46 8.21 4.05 14.07
C LYS A 46 7.94 4.03 12.58
N TYR A 47 8.27 5.15 11.94
CA TYR A 47 8.32 5.22 10.48
C TYR A 47 9.53 4.42 9.96
N TRP A 48 9.26 3.43 9.10
CA TRP A 48 10.27 2.64 8.40
C TRP A 48 10.01 2.70 6.90
N TYR A 49 10.93 3.29 6.15
CA TYR A 49 10.81 3.49 4.71
C TYR A 49 10.52 2.19 3.94
N SER A 50 11.12 1.08 4.35
CA SER A 50 10.91 -0.24 3.76
C SER A 50 9.45 -0.74 3.76
N ARG A 51 8.60 -0.14 4.60
CA ARG A 51 7.17 -0.49 4.70
C ARG A 51 6.26 0.35 3.79
N TYR A 52 6.83 1.21 2.92
CA TYR A 52 6.12 2.13 2.03
C TYR A 52 6.47 1.83 0.58
N GLN A 53 6.09 0.64 0.10
CA GLN A 53 6.46 0.13 -1.22
C GLN A 53 5.22 -0.34 -1.99
N PHE A 54 5.07 0.16 -3.20
CA PHE A 54 4.12 -0.35 -4.17
C PHE A 54 4.91 -0.63 -5.45
N PHE A 55 5.01 -1.89 -5.87
CA PHE A 55 5.93 -2.27 -6.94
C PHE A 55 5.37 -3.41 -7.79
N ALA A 56 5.97 -3.64 -8.96
CA ALA A 56 5.59 -4.69 -9.88
C ALA A 56 6.76 -5.63 -10.21
N THR A 57 6.42 -6.88 -10.46
CA THR A 57 7.37 -7.91 -10.93
C THR A 57 6.81 -8.64 -12.14
N THR A 58 7.69 -8.98 -13.07
CA THR A 58 7.42 -9.91 -14.18
C THR A 58 8.08 -11.26 -13.90
N ILE A 59 7.36 -12.35 -14.16
CA ILE A 59 7.89 -13.70 -14.08
C ILE A 59 7.96 -14.27 -15.49
N THR A 60 9.16 -14.64 -15.92
CA THR A 60 9.40 -15.24 -17.24
C THR A 60 10.00 -16.64 -17.11
N SER A 61 9.69 -17.52 -18.06
CA SER A 61 10.31 -18.84 -18.15
C SER A 61 11.52 -18.79 -19.06
N GLY A 62 12.64 -19.34 -18.62
CA GLY A 62 13.87 -19.44 -19.39
C GLY A 62 14.51 -20.84 -19.32
N PRO A 63 15.60 -21.08 -20.04
CA PRO A 63 16.28 -22.39 -20.07
C PRO A 63 16.81 -22.86 -18.70
N GLN A 64 16.99 -21.93 -17.77
CA GLN A 64 17.48 -22.19 -16.39
C GLN A 64 16.38 -22.19 -15.34
N GLY A 65 15.10 -22.11 -15.74
CA GLY A 65 13.94 -22.03 -14.85
C GLY A 65 13.22 -20.69 -14.93
N LEU A 66 12.53 -20.32 -13.85
CA LEU A 66 11.83 -19.04 -13.76
C LEU A 66 12.80 -17.91 -13.44
N ASN A 67 12.63 -16.78 -14.12
CA ASN A 67 13.31 -15.53 -13.82
C ASN A 67 12.30 -14.52 -13.31
N ILE A 68 12.62 -13.83 -12.20
CA ILE A 68 11.80 -12.78 -11.60
C ILE A 68 12.54 -11.46 -11.77
N THR A 69 11.89 -10.51 -12.42
CA THR A 69 12.40 -9.15 -12.62
C THR A 69 11.52 -8.16 -11.88
N VAL A 70 12.08 -7.15 -11.26
CA VAL A 70 11.32 -6.02 -10.74
C VAL A 70 11.27 -4.95 -11.83
N ASP A 71 10.05 -4.53 -12.19
CA ASP A 71 9.81 -3.64 -13.32
C ASP A 71 9.74 -2.16 -12.90
N GLY A 72 9.29 -1.90 -11.67
CA GLY A 72 9.19 -0.55 -11.13
C GLY A 72 8.80 -0.57 -9.65
N ASN A 73 8.99 0.57 -8.98
CA ASN A 73 8.67 0.76 -7.56
C ASN A 73 8.21 2.19 -7.29
N TYR A 74 7.10 2.34 -6.59
CA TYR A 74 6.52 3.62 -6.19
C TYR A 74 6.46 3.72 -4.66
N THR A 75 7.01 4.79 -4.10
CA THR A 75 7.19 4.98 -2.65
C THR A 75 6.45 6.20 -2.09
N HIS A 76 5.71 6.91 -2.93
CA HIS A 76 5.00 8.13 -2.56
C HIS A 76 3.51 7.92 -2.26
N LEU A 77 2.99 6.68 -2.39
CA LEU A 77 1.58 6.37 -2.24
C LEU A 77 0.95 6.89 -0.94
N ALA A 78 1.69 6.86 0.19
CA ALA A 78 1.21 7.41 1.45
C ALA A 78 1.04 8.94 1.39
N GLN A 79 1.90 9.65 0.65
CA GLN A 79 1.77 11.09 0.45
C GLN A 79 0.54 11.41 -0.41
N ASP A 80 0.32 10.65 -1.48
CA ASP A 80 -0.85 10.82 -2.36
C ASP A 80 -2.16 10.54 -1.62
N LEU A 81 -2.15 9.55 -0.71
CA LEU A 81 -3.29 9.26 0.16
C LEU A 81 -3.59 10.40 1.15
N ILE A 82 -2.59 11.18 1.60
CA ILE A 82 -2.81 12.39 2.39
C ILE A 82 -3.55 13.45 1.57
N GLU A 83 -3.11 13.65 0.33
CA GLU A 83 -3.74 14.61 -0.59
C GLU A 83 -5.17 14.18 -0.93
N TYR A 84 -5.38 12.91 -1.23
CA TYR A 84 -6.69 12.32 -1.44
C TYR A 84 -7.63 12.50 -0.24
N ASP A 85 -7.12 12.33 1.00
CA ASP A 85 -7.89 12.51 2.23
C ASP A 85 -8.43 13.93 2.40
N SER A 86 -7.74 14.93 1.85
CA SER A 86 -8.18 16.32 1.87
C SER A 86 -9.53 16.55 1.18
N LEU A 87 -9.91 15.66 0.26
CA LEU A 87 -11.18 15.71 -0.49
C LEU A 87 -12.31 14.97 0.23
N TYR A 88 -12.00 13.89 0.96
CA TYR A 88 -13.00 12.94 1.46
C TYR A 88 -13.05 12.81 2.99
N ASN A 89 -12.02 13.29 3.70
CA ASN A 89 -11.94 13.25 5.17
C ASN A 89 -12.18 11.85 5.77
N LEU A 90 -11.41 10.88 5.29
CA LEU A 90 -11.50 9.47 5.67
C LEU A 90 -10.65 9.14 6.91
N GLY A 91 -9.79 10.07 7.35
CA GLY A 91 -8.85 9.90 8.44
C GLY A 91 -7.54 9.24 8.02
N LEU A 92 -7.20 9.23 6.72
CA LEU A 92 -5.94 8.69 6.21
C LEU A 92 -4.75 9.53 6.70
N ALA A 93 -4.82 10.85 6.60
CA ALA A 93 -3.77 11.76 7.06
C ALA A 93 -3.49 11.58 8.57
N ASP A 94 -4.54 11.46 9.37
CA ASP A 94 -4.41 11.18 10.82
C ASP A 94 -3.77 9.83 11.09
N ALA A 95 -4.13 8.79 10.32
CA ALA A 95 -3.61 7.45 10.47
C ALA A 95 -2.15 7.32 10.00
N ILE A 96 -1.73 8.08 9.00
CA ILE A 96 -0.33 8.16 8.53
C ILE A 96 0.51 8.92 9.56
N GLY A 97 -0.04 9.99 10.14
CA GLY A 97 0.64 10.91 11.05
C GLY A 97 1.49 11.92 10.30
N VAL A 98 0.94 13.11 10.12
CA VAL A 98 1.56 14.20 9.35
C VAL A 98 1.97 15.36 10.23
N LEU A 99 3.02 16.05 9.85
CA LEU A 99 3.45 17.32 10.39
C LEU A 99 2.55 18.47 9.90
N ALA A 100 2.65 19.63 10.53
CA ALA A 100 1.90 20.81 10.13
C ALA A 100 2.18 21.29 8.70
N ASP A 101 3.28 20.88 8.11
CA ASP A 101 3.67 21.18 6.71
C ASP A 101 3.21 20.09 5.72
N GLY A 102 2.41 19.11 6.17
CA GLY A 102 1.86 18.03 5.34
C GLY A 102 2.80 16.86 5.08
N ARG A 103 4.04 16.88 5.57
CA ARG A 103 4.96 15.74 5.42
C ARG A 103 4.66 14.66 6.46
N ILE A 104 4.98 13.41 6.13
CA ILE A 104 4.90 12.31 7.10
C ILE A 104 5.86 12.58 8.25
N ASP A 105 5.38 12.48 9.49
CA ASP A 105 6.20 12.66 10.69
C ASP A 105 7.17 11.48 10.82
N PRO A 106 8.51 11.68 10.81
CA PRO A 106 9.47 10.60 10.95
C PRO A 106 9.62 10.10 12.39
N ASN A 107 9.07 10.82 13.38
CA ASN A 107 9.21 10.46 14.79
C ASN A 107 8.41 9.19 15.12
N GLU A 108 8.77 8.55 16.23
CA GLU A 108 7.99 7.46 16.80
C GLU A 108 6.68 7.98 17.39
N ILE A 109 5.55 7.44 16.92
CA ILE A 109 4.20 7.76 17.40
C ILE A 109 3.52 6.45 17.77
N PRO A 110 3.64 5.97 19.02
CA PRO A 110 3.13 4.64 19.41
C PRO A 110 1.63 4.44 19.13
N GLN A 111 0.83 5.51 19.21
CA GLN A 111 -0.62 5.47 18.94
C GLN A 111 -0.95 5.20 17.47
N LEU A 112 0.03 5.36 16.57
CA LEU A 112 -0.07 5.08 15.14
C LEU A 112 0.57 3.74 14.76
N ALA A 113 0.73 2.83 15.73
CA ALA A 113 1.01 1.44 15.40
C ALA A 113 -0.16 0.83 14.60
N PRO A 114 0.10 -0.08 13.63
CA PRO A 114 -0.92 -0.58 12.69
C PRO A 114 -2.12 -1.25 13.37
N LYS A 115 -1.92 -1.88 14.53
CA LYS A 115 -2.98 -2.55 15.30
C LYS A 115 -3.88 -1.59 16.07
N ASP A 116 -3.44 -0.33 16.26
CA ASP A 116 -4.19 0.69 17.00
C ASP A 116 -4.94 1.60 16.04
N ARG A 117 -4.33 2.71 15.62
CA ARG A 117 -4.93 3.70 14.74
C ARG A 117 -4.11 4.00 13.49
N GLY A 118 -2.88 3.46 13.40
CA GLY A 118 -1.98 3.70 12.29
C GLY A 118 -2.54 3.19 10.96
N LEU A 119 -2.14 3.83 9.88
CA LEU A 119 -2.43 3.33 8.54
C LEU A 119 -2.02 1.87 8.43
N ASN A 120 -2.89 1.07 7.85
CA ASN A 120 -2.59 -0.31 7.54
C ASN A 120 -3.39 -0.76 6.31
N ILE A 121 -2.69 -0.93 5.21
CA ILE A 121 -3.20 -1.57 4.00
C ILE A 121 -3.06 -3.08 4.20
N GLU A 122 -4.11 -3.85 3.94
CA GLU A 122 -4.13 -5.32 4.06
C GLU A 122 -4.72 -6.01 2.83
N GLY A 123 -4.94 -5.29 1.74
CA GLY A 123 -5.50 -5.89 0.54
C GLY A 123 -5.13 -5.17 -0.73
N LEU A 124 -4.94 -5.95 -1.78
CA LEU A 124 -4.76 -5.49 -3.15
C LEU A 124 -5.46 -6.49 -4.08
N CYS A 125 -6.36 -6.03 -4.93
CA CYS A 125 -6.97 -6.89 -5.93
C CYS A 125 -7.30 -6.12 -7.21
N THR A 126 -7.11 -6.78 -8.35
CA THR A 126 -7.53 -6.27 -9.66
C THR A 126 -9.06 -6.19 -9.72
N THR A 127 -9.60 -5.15 -10.36
CA THR A 127 -11.03 -5.05 -10.66
C THR A 127 -11.49 -6.18 -11.58
N ALA A 128 -12.77 -6.51 -11.55
CA ALA A 128 -13.33 -7.56 -12.43
C ALA A 128 -13.18 -7.21 -13.91
N GLU A 129 -13.21 -5.92 -14.24
CA GLU A 129 -13.06 -5.38 -15.59
C GLU A 129 -11.60 -5.31 -16.05
N GLY A 130 -10.62 -5.45 -15.12
CA GLY A 130 -9.20 -5.33 -15.42
C GLY A 130 -8.74 -3.91 -15.76
N ASP A 131 -9.48 -2.90 -15.27
CA ASP A 131 -9.27 -1.48 -15.56
C ASP A 131 -8.61 -0.71 -14.38
N GLY A 132 -8.13 -1.44 -13.36
CA GLY A 132 -7.50 -0.87 -12.17
C GLY A 132 -7.39 -1.87 -11.04
N MET A 133 -7.09 -1.36 -9.85
CA MET A 133 -6.92 -2.15 -8.63
C MET A 133 -7.65 -1.52 -7.45
N PHE A 134 -8.22 -2.35 -6.58
CA PHE A 134 -8.69 -1.92 -5.27
C PHE A 134 -7.58 -2.08 -4.22
N ILE A 135 -7.36 -1.03 -3.45
CA ILE A 135 -6.53 -1.02 -2.24
C ILE A 135 -7.46 -1.12 -1.04
N GLY A 136 -7.27 -2.14 -0.21
CA GLY A 136 -8.10 -2.41 0.96
C GLY A 136 -7.40 -2.01 2.26
N PHE A 137 -8.12 -1.32 3.14
CA PHE A 137 -7.58 -0.78 4.38
C PHE A 137 -8.17 -1.48 5.60
N ARG A 138 -7.30 -1.96 6.48
CA ARG A 138 -7.69 -2.33 7.85
C ARG A 138 -7.92 -1.10 8.70
N ASN A 139 -7.06 -0.08 8.55
CA ASN A 139 -7.17 1.22 9.17
C ASN A 139 -6.75 2.31 8.17
N PRO A 140 -7.37 3.50 8.18
CA PRO A 140 -8.49 3.89 9.04
C PRO A 140 -9.79 3.18 8.70
N ARG A 141 -10.74 3.20 9.63
CA ARG A 141 -12.13 2.77 9.42
C ARG A 141 -13.05 3.98 9.59
N PRO A 142 -13.40 4.68 8.50
CA PRO A 142 -14.29 5.82 8.54
C PRO A 142 -15.62 5.48 9.22
N LYS A 143 -16.26 6.47 9.84
CA LYS A 143 -17.55 6.26 10.52
C LYS A 143 -18.65 6.98 9.76
N ILE A 144 -19.74 6.26 9.47
CA ILE A 144 -20.99 6.82 8.97
C ILE A 144 -22.08 6.49 9.98
N ASP A 145 -22.78 7.50 10.49
CA ASP A 145 -23.82 7.36 11.51
C ASP A 145 -23.37 6.52 12.72
N GLY A 146 -22.10 6.70 13.14
CA GLY A 146 -21.49 6.01 14.26
C GLY A 146 -20.99 4.58 13.96
N ARG A 147 -21.27 4.04 12.78
CA ARG A 147 -20.81 2.70 12.35
C ARG A 147 -19.47 2.80 11.63
N LYS A 148 -18.56 1.87 11.94
CA LYS A 148 -17.26 1.75 11.25
C LYS A 148 -17.48 1.07 9.90
N MET A 149 -16.91 1.67 8.86
CA MET A 149 -16.97 1.18 7.50
C MET A 149 -15.63 0.57 7.09
N ALA A 150 -15.65 -0.51 6.31
CA ALA A 150 -14.46 -0.95 5.60
C ALA A 150 -14.20 0.02 4.44
N LEU A 151 -12.93 0.40 4.25
CA LEU A 151 -12.51 1.35 3.22
C LEU A 151 -11.82 0.60 2.09
N LEU A 152 -12.27 0.84 0.86
CA LEU A 152 -11.58 0.47 -0.37
C LEU A 152 -11.40 1.73 -1.23
N ILE A 153 -10.23 1.84 -1.89
CA ILE A 153 -9.95 2.91 -2.86
C ILE A 153 -9.51 2.23 -4.16
N LYS A 154 -10.14 2.59 -5.28
CA LYS A 154 -9.73 2.13 -6.61
C LYS A 154 -8.64 3.03 -7.14
N LEU A 155 -7.54 2.44 -7.60
CA LEU A 155 -6.47 3.05 -8.36
C LEU A 155 -6.66 2.67 -9.84
N ASN A 156 -6.85 3.68 -10.70
CA ASN A 156 -7.17 3.49 -12.12
C ASN A 156 -5.95 3.28 -13.01
N ASN A 157 -4.79 3.79 -12.61
CA ASN A 157 -3.56 3.80 -13.41
C ASN A 157 -2.35 3.13 -12.73
N PRO A 158 -2.48 1.89 -12.21
CA PRO A 158 -1.41 1.26 -11.43
C PRO A 158 -0.11 1.04 -12.20
N GLU A 159 -0.15 0.81 -13.51
CA GLU A 159 1.05 0.64 -14.33
C GLU A 159 1.83 1.94 -14.44
N GLU A 160 1.18 3.02 -14.81
CA GLU A 160 1.81 4.35 -14.96
C GLU A 160 2.41 4.82 -13.63
N VAL A 161 1.73 4.54 -12.51
CA VAL A 161 2.23 4.86 -11.17
C VAL A 161 3.53 4.12 -10.88
N VAL A 162 3.53 2.80 -11.07
CA VAL A 162 4.67 1.97 -10.69
C VAL A 162 5.83 2.04 -11.69
N LEU A 163 5.53 2.09 -13.00
CA LEU A 163 6.55 2.01 -14.04
C LEU A 163 7.10 3.39 -14.42
N ASP A 164 6.25 4.40 -14.44
CA ASP A 164 6.58 5.74 -14.94
C ASP A 164 6.67 6.81 -13.83
N GLY A 165 6.26 6.44 -12.59
CA GLY A 165 6.22 7.38 -11.46
C GLY A 165 5.14 8.44 -11.61
N ALA A 166 4.06 8.14 -12.36
CA ALA A 166 2.92 9.03 -12.51
C ALA A 166 2.16 9.22 -11.18
N GLU A 167 1.43 10.32 -11.06
CA GLU A 167 0.52 10.54 -9.94
C GLU A 167 -0.63 9.50 -9.98
N PRO A 168 -1.03 8.93 -8.82
CA PRO A 168 -2.16 8.02 -8.75
C PRO A 168 -3.48 8.68 -9.11
N ASP A 169 -4.24 8.06 -10.00
CA ASP A 169 -5.62 8.42 -10.32
C ASP A 169 -6.58 7.55 -9.51
N PHE A 170 -7.17 8.14 -8.46
CA PHE A 170 -8.07 7.45 -7.55
C PHE A 170 -9.53 7.78 -7.81
N ASP A 171 -10.38 6.76 -7.85
CA ASP A 171 -11.83 6.92 -7.80
C ASP A 171 -12.30 7.39 -6.40
N PRO A 172 -13.54 7.91 -6.27
CA PRO A 172 -14.17 8.13 -4.98
C PRO A 172 -14.17 6.88 -4.09
N PRO A 173 -14.02 7.02 -2.74
CA PRO A 173 -13.89 5.88 -1.85
C PRO A 173 -15.14 5.01 -1.81
N LEU A 174 -14.94 3.69 -1.75
CA LEU A 174 -15.99 2.75 -1.42
C LEU A 174 -15.98 2.47 0.07
N LEU A 175 -17.13 2.69 0.71
CA LEU A 175 -17.35 2.45 2.13
C LEU A 175 -18.36 1.31 2.30
N LEU A 176 -17.91 0.18 2.85
CA LEU A 176 -18.71 -1.01 3.03
C LEU A 176 -19.08 -1.19 4.50
N ASP A 177 -20.40 -1.31 4.78
CA ASP A 177 -20.87 -1.70 6.10
C ASP A 177 -20.79 -3.22 6.22
N LEU A 178 -19.92 -3.71 7.09
CA LEU A 178 -19.75 -5.13 7.36
C LEU A 178 -20.61 -5.60 8.56
N ASP A 179 -21.60 -4.80 8.97
CA ASP A 179 -22.55 -5.10 10.06
C ASP A 179 -21.85 -5.53 11.37
N GLY A 180 -20.70 -4.92 11.66
CA GLY A 180 -19.87 -5.22 12.84
C GLY A 180 -18.93 -6.41 12.70
N TYR A 181 -18.92 -7.07 11.56
CA TYR A 181 -17.95 -8.13 11.21
C TYR A 181 -16.72 -7.50 10.53
N GLY A 182 -15.73 -7.04 11.32
CA GLY A 182 -14.52 -6.44 10.78
C GLY A 182 -13.67 -5.71 11.81
#